data_b6bd3182696d6bb1a9bc1529322dd8a5
#
_entry.id   b6bd3182696d6bb1a9bc1529322dd8a5
#
_cell.length_a   1.000
_cell.length_b   1.000
_cell.length_c   1.000
_cell.angle_alpha   90.00
_cell.angle_beta   90.00
_cell.angle_gamma   90.00
#
_symmetry.space_group_name_H-M   'P 1'
#
loop_
_entity.id
_entity.type
_entity.pdbx_description
1 polymer ?
#
loop_
_entity_poly.entity_id
_entity_poly.type
_entity_poly.pdbx_seq_one_letter_code
_entity_poly.pdbx_strand_id
1 'polypeptide(L)'
;MIKVNAMGEACPIPVVKTLNAIKALTGPEVIETAVDNATAVQNLIRMADKKGCPVSSEKISDNEYKVTITVGEAALAAPVETENVVCELPKNAKKNVVVVISSKAMGHGGDELGTALMKGFIYALSQQETLPTTILFYNGGANIPVEGSVSLEDLKNLEAQGVEILTCGTCLNFYGLTEKLAVGEVTNMYTIVEKMTGADLIVKP
;
A
#
# COMPACT_ATOMS: atom_id res chain seq x y z
N MET A 1 -27.00 -3.88 8.42
CA MET A 1 -26.19 -4.17 7.21
C MET A 1 -26.21 -2.94 6.29
N ILE A 2 -25.05 -2.37 6.03
CA ILE A 2 -24.87 -1.18 5.17
C ILE A 2 -24.35 -1.63 3.81
N LYS A 3 -24.96 -1.15 2.73
CA LYS A 3 -24.52 -1.43 1.36
C LYS A 3 -23.78 -0.25 0.78
N VAL A 4 -22.58 -0.50 0.26
CA VAL A 4 -21.72 0.47 -0.41
C VAL A 4 -21.60 0.08 -1.88
N ASN A 5 -22.04 0.95 -2.78
CA ASN A 5 -21.85 0.74 -4.22
C ASN A 5 -20.59 1.48 -4.68
N ALA A 6 -19.63 0.72 -5.18
CA ALA A 6 -18.37 1.22 -5.76
C ALA A 6 -18.07 0.58 -7.12
N MET A 7 -19.13 0.17 -7.83
CA MET A 7 -19.06 -0.33 -9.21
C MET A 7 -18.58 0.78 -10.15
N GLY A 8 -17.67 0.49 -11.06
CA GLY A 8 -17.13 1.44 -12.03
C GLY A 8 -16.15 2.45 -11.47
N GLU A 9 -15.75 2.33 -10.20
CA GLU A 9 -14.89 3.30 -9.53
C GLU A 9 -13.43 2.84 -9.43
N ALA A 10 -12.52 3.73 -9.83
CA ALA A 10 -11.09 3.47 -9.76
C ALA A 10 -10.56 3.56 -8.31
N CYS A 11 -9.45 2.85 -8.04
CA CYS A 11 -8.69 3.04 -6.81
C CYS A 11 -8.30 4.54 -6.65
N PRO A 12 -8.47 5.12 -5.42
CA PRO A 12 -8.76 4.46 -4.14
C PRO A 12 -10.26 4.52 -3.72
N ILE A 13 -11.17 4.94 -4.59
CA ILE A 13 -12.56 5.29 -4.24
C ILE A 13 -13.30 4.15 -3.50
N PRO A 14 -13.26 2.88 -3.94
CA PRO A 14 -13.93 1.79 -3.22
C PRO A 14 -13.49 1.66 -1.76
N VAL A 15 -12.18 1.78 -1.51
CA VAL A 15 -11.61 1.72 -0.15
C VAL A 15 -12.06 2.90 0.69
N VAL A 16 -12.02 4.12 0.15
CA VAL A 16 -12.42 5.34 0.85
C VAL A 16 -13.90 5.32 1.21
N LYS A 17 -14.78 4.90 0.27
CA LYS A 17 -16.23 4.78 0.54
C LYS A 17 -16.51 3.78 1.65
N THR A 18 -15.86 2.62 1.62
CA THR A 18 -16.03 1.59 2.64
C THR A 18 -15.51 2.07 4.01
N LEU A 19 -14.36 2.74 4.04
CA LEU A 19 -13.82 3.35 5.26
C LEU A 19 -14.76 4.41 5.85
N ASN A 20 -15.35 5.25 5.01
CA ASN A 20 -16.31 6.25 5.46
C ASN A 20 -17.58 5.60 6.02
N ALA A 21 -18.05 4.51 5.42
CA ALA A 21 -19.14 3.71 5.96
C ALA A 21 -18.81 3.12 7.33
N ILE A 22 -17.58 2.57 7.51
CA ILE A 22 -17.10 2.10 8.82
C ILE A 22 -17.06 3.21 9.85
N LYS A 23 -16.53 4.38 9.50
CA LYS A 23 -16.44 5.54 10.41
C LYS A 23 -17.79 6.10 10.85
N ALA A 24 -18.82 5.93 10.02
CA ALA A 24 -20.19 6.39 10.34
C ALA A 24 -20.95 5.43 11.27
N LEU A 25 -20.39 4.25 11.59
CA LEU A 25 -21.02 3.28 12.47
C LEU A 25 -21.03 3.75 13.93
N THR A 26 -22.13 3.57 14.58
CA THR A 26 -22.32 3.82 16.03
C THR A 26 -22.31 2.53 16.86
N GLY A 27 -22.21 1.37 16.22
CA GLY A 27 -22.20 0.04 16.85
C GLY A 27 -21.78 -1.04 15.85
N PRO A 28 -21.61 -2.30 16.32
CA PRO A 28 -21.24 -3.43 15.46
C PRO A 28 -22.19 -3.60 14.29
N GLU A 29 -21.66 -3.72 13.08
CA GLU A 29 -22.47 -3.80 11.87
C GLU A 29 -21.73 -4.55 10.75
N VAL A 30 -22.47 -5.03 9.74
CA VAL A 30 -21.95 -5.65 8.54
C VAL A 30 -22.01 -4.65 7.38
N ILE A 31 -20.89 -4.48 6.69
CA ILE A 31 -20.79 -3.64 5.48
C ILE A 31 -20.58 -4.55 4.27
N GLU A 32 -21.41 -4.39 3.27
CA GLU A 32 -21.35 -5.07 1.99
C GLU A 32 -20.95 -4.07 0.90
N THR A 33 -19.79 -4.26 0.29
CA THR A 33 -19.30 -3.38 -0.78
C THR A 33 -19.29 -4.11 -2.11
N ALA A 34 -19.98 -3.54 -3.11
CA ALA A 34 -19.97 -4.02 -4.48
C ALA A 34 -18.87 -3.32 -5.30
N VAL A 35 -18.07 -4.12 -6.02
CA VAL A 35 -16.98 -3.65 -6.89
C VAL A 35 -16.92 -4.46 -8.19
N ASP A 36 -16.29 -3.94 -9.22
CA ASP A 36 -16.25 -4.51 -10.57
C ASP A 36 -14.95 -5.23 -10.94
N ASN A 37 -13.95 -5.24 -10.06
CA ASN A 37 -12.65 -5.82 -10.37
C ASN A 37 -11.97 -6.48 -9.16
N ALA A 38 -11.12 -7.48 -9.44
CA ALA A 38 -10.43 -8.25 -8.41
C ALA A 38 -9.42 -7.43 -7.59
N THR A 39 -8.83 -6.37 -8.18
CA THR A 39 -7.90 -5.48 -7.46
C THR A 39 -8.63 -4.72 -6.35
N ALA A 40 -9.84 -4.22 -6.62
CA ALA A 40 -10.66 -3.57 -5.60
C ALA A 40 -11.02 -4.55 -4.47
N VAL A 41 -11.35 -5.81 -4.80
CA VAL A 41 -11.60 -6.87 -3.80
C VAL A 41 -10.39 -7.05 -2.88
N GLN A 42 -9.19 -7.24 -3.44
CA GLN A 42 -7.97 -7.43 -2.66
C GLN A 42 -7.66 -6.23 -1.76
N ASN A 43 -7.87 -5.01 -2.27
CA ASN A 43 -7.65 -3.80 -1.49
C ASN A 43 -8.62 -3.68 -0.31
N LEU A 44 -9.89 -4.07 -0.50
CA LEU A 44 -10.88 -4.10 0.58
C LEU A 44 -10.57 -5.17 1.62
N ILE A 45 -10.13 -6.37 1.21
CA ILE A 45 -9.71 -7.43 2.11
C ILE A 45 -8.54 -6.95 2.98
N ARG A 46 -7.47 -6.41 2.37
CA ARG A 46 -6.32 -5.89 3.13
C ARG A 46 -6.69 -4.78 4.11
N MET A 47 -7.58 -3.89 3.70
CA MET A 47 -8.08 -2.82 4.57
C MET A 47 -8.83 -3.39 5.78
N ALA A 48 -9.68 -4.41 5.56
CA ALA A 48 -10.43 -5.06 6.63
C ALA A 48 -9.50 -5.83 7.58
N ASP A 49 -8.52 -6.57 7.05
CA ASP A 49 -7.52 -7.31 7.85
C ASP A 49 -6.70 -6.38 8.74
N LYS A 50 -6.24 -5.23 8.20
CA LYS A 50 -5.52 -4.21 8.99
C LYS A 50 -6.36 -3.66 10.16
N LYS A 51 -7.68 -3.62 10.00
CA LYS A 51 -8.62 -3.19 11.06
C LYS A 51 -9.07 -4.33 11.98
N GLY A 52 -8.57 -5.54 11.77
CA GLY A 52 -9.00 -6.71 12.53
C GLY A 52 -10.47 -7.09 12.30
N CYS A 53 -11.03 -6.72 11.14
CA CYS A 53 -12.40 -7.02 10.78
C CYS A 53 -12.47 -8.32 9.97
N PRO A 54 -13.25 -9.34 10.38
CA PRO A 54 -13.53 -10.49 9.54
C PRO A 54 -14.08 -10.05 8.18
N VAL A 55 -13.53 -10.62 7.11
CA VAL A 55 -13.89 -10.27 5.72
C VAL A 55 -14.08 -11.51 4.89
N SER A 56 -15.06 -11.46 3.98
CA SER A 56 -15.28 -12.46 2.95
C SER A 56 -15.57 -11.79 1.62
N SER A 57 -15.28 -12.48 0.51
CA SER A 57 -15.59 -11.98 -0.83
C SER A 57 -16.27 -13.07 -1.66
N GLU A 58 -17.20 -12.65 -2.50
CA GLU A 58 -17.94 -13.52 -3.43
C GLU A 58 -17.90 -12.90 -4.83
N LYS A 59 -17.62 -13.72 -5.84
CA LYS A 59 -17.75 -13.33 -7.24
C LYS A 59 -19.18 -13.60 -7.69
N ILE A 60 -19.92 -12.54 -8.02
CA ILE A 60 -21.32 -12.62 -8.48
C ILE A 60 -21.38 -12.86 -10.00
N SER A 61 -20.53 -12.13 -10.75
CA SER A 61 -20.40 -12.29 -12.20
C SER A 61 -18.96 -11.96 -12.64
N ASP A 62 -18.69 -11.97 -13.94
CA ASP A 62 -17.32 -11.67 -14.45
C ASP A 62 -16.83 -10.28 -14.09
N ASN A 63 -17.74 -9.32 -13.95
CA ASN A 63 -17.43 -7.92 -13.62
C ASN A 63 -18.20 -7.46 -12.36
N GLU A 64 -18.52 -8.36 -11.44
CA GLU A 64 -19.21 -8.00 -10.21
C GLU A 64 -18.75 -8.88 -9.05
N TYR A 65 -18.25 -8.22 -8.02
CA TYR A 65 -17.79 -8.85 -6.79
C TYR A 65 -18.46 -8.16 -5.61
N LYS A 66 -18.67 -8.93 -4.56
CA LYS A 66 -19.21 -8.49 -3.29
C LYS A 66 -18.18 -8.76 -2.21
N VAL A 67 -17.83 -7.74 -1.43
CA VAL A 67 -16.97 -7.87 -0.25
C VAL A 67 -17.79 -7.56 0.98
N THR A 68 -17.85 -8.52 1.91
CA THR A 68 -18.61 -8.42 3.16
C THR A 68 -17.63 -8.30 4.32
N ILE A 69 -17.70 -7.19 5.07
CA ILE A 69 -16.84 -6.88 6.20
C ILE A 69 -17.68 -6.82 7.46
N THR A 70 -17.33 -7.59 8.48
CA THR A 70 -18.00 -7.58 9.78
C THR A 70 -17.22 -6.68 10.73
N VAL A 71 -17.82 -5.55 11.11
CA VAL A 71 -17.22 -4.58 12.02
C VAL A 71 -17.70 -4.86 13.44
N GLY A 72 -16.81 -5.34 14.29
CA GLY A 72 -17.07 -5.58 15.71
C GLY A 72 -16.77 -4.37 16.60
N GLU A 73 -17.14 -4.43 17.87
CA GLU A 73 -16.88 -3.37 18.86
C GLU A 73 -15.40 -3.02 18.99
N ALA A 74 -14.52 -4.03 18.91
CA ALA A 74 -13.07 -3.82 18.96
C ALA A 74 -12.54 -2.98 17.78
N ALA A 75 -13.13 -3.12 16.60
CA ALA A 75 -12.75 -2.35 15.41
C ALA A 75 -13.31 -0.92 15.42
N LEU A 76 -14.39 -0.68 16.17
CA LEU A 76 -14.96 0.66 16.40
C LEU A 76 -14.22 1.41 17.51
N ALA A 77 -13.67 0.69 18.50
CA ALA A 77 -12.90 1.23 19.62
C ALA A 77 -11.42 1.48 19.27
N ALA A 78 -10.95 1.00 18.12
CA ALA A 78 -9.61 1.31 17.64
C ALA A 78 -9.54 2.83 17.36
N PRO A 79 -8.67 3.60 18.05
CA PRO A 79 -8.61 5.04 17.87
C PRO A 79 -8.34 5.35 16.39
N VAL A 80 -9.12 6.26 15.83
CA VAL A 80 -8.61 7.07 14.71
C VAL A 80 -7.42 7.81 15.33
N GLU A 81 -6.21 7.43 14.98
CA GLU A 81 -5.01 8.14 15.41
C GLU A 81 -5.04 9.55 14.83
N THR A 82 -5.77 10.41 15.50
CA THR A 82 -5.54 11.85 15.50
C THR A 82 -4.60 12.09 16.67
N GLU A 83 -3.33 11.82 16.44
CA GLU A 83 -2.32 12.16 17.43
C GLU A 83 -2.14 13.69 17.47
N ASN A 84 -2.78 14.29 18.47
CA ASN A 84 -2.26 15.46 19.15
C ASN A 84 -1.94 15.01 20.59
N VAL A 85 -0.95 14.17 20.75
CA VAL A 85 -0.30 13.96 22.03
C VAL A 85 1.15 14.41 21.86
N VAL A 86 1.44 15.56 22.47
CA VAL A 86 2.83 15.95 22.75
C VAL A 86 3.36 14.93 23.76
N CYS A 87 3.83 13.77 23.26
CA CYS A 87 4.68 12.89 24.02
C CYS A 87 6.11 13.22 23.67
N GLU A 88 6.90 13.55 24.69
CA GLU A 88 8.36 13.56 24.57
C GLU A 88 8.80 12.21 23.98
N LEU A 89 9.26 12.23 22.73
CA LEU A 89 9.80 11.07 22.06
C LEU A 89 10.95 10.51 22.91
N PRO A 90 10.96 9.21 23.24
CA PRO A 90 12.14 8.59 23.80
C PRO A 90 13.28 8.81 22.81
N LYS A 91 14.43 9.27 23.30
CA LYS A 91 15.62 9.64 22.48
C LYS A 91 16.19 8.54 21.58
N ASN A 92 15.51 7.39 21.45
CA ASN A 92 15.85 6.21 20.64
C ASN A 92 14.67 5.66 19.80
N ALA A 93 13.62 6.42 19.53
CA ALA A 93 12.58 5.98 18.60
C ALA A 93 13.16 5.92 17.19
N LYS A 94 13.14 4.76 16.55
CA LYS A 94 13.56 4.58 15.16
C LYS A 94 12.64 5.46 14.29
N LYS A 95 13.22 6.43 13.55
CA LYS A 95 12.44 7.29 12.66
C LYS A 95 11.68 6.48 11.62
N ASN A 96 10.45 6.86 11.36
CA ASN A 96 9.65 6.31 10.28
C ASN A 96 10.12 6.92 8.94
N VAL A 97 11.08 6.26 8.29
CA VAL A 97 11.62 6.70 7.00
C VAL A 97 10.91 5.96 5.88
N VAL A 98 10.27 6.70 4.98
CA VAL A 98 9.58 6.16 3.81
C VAL A 98 10.34 6.54 2.54
N VAL A 99 10.73 5.54 1.75
CA VAL A 99 11.34 5.74 0.42
C VAL A 99 10.27 5.62 -0.64
N VAL A 100 10.19 6.61 -1.54
CA VAL A 100 9.18 6.66 -2.60
C VAL A 100 9.84 6.58 -3.97
N ILE A 101 9.60 5.52 -4.70
CA ILE A 101 10.16 5.29 -6.04
C ILE A 101 9.04 5.37 -7.07
N SER A 102 8.96 6.48 -7.79
CA SER A 102 7.91 6.76 -8.76
C SER A 102 8.33 6.58 -10.22
N SER A 103 9.63 6.33 -10.47
CA SER A 103 10.19 6.14 -11.79
C SER A 103 11.13 4.93 -11.82
N LYS A 104 11.33 4.32 -13.00
CA LYS A 104 12.37 3.31 -13.20
C LYS A 104 13.78 3.89 -13.25
N ALA A 105 13.89 5.22 -13.42
CA ALA A 105 15.14 5.96 -13.53
C ALA A 105 15.20 7.06 -12.48
N MET A 106 16.38 7.33 -11.94
CA MET A 106 16.66 8.42 -11.00
C MET A 106 17.00 9.70 -11.76
N GLY A 107 16.32 10.80 -11.39
CA GLY A 107 16.51 12.11 -12.04
C GLY A 107 15.82 12.24 -13.39
N HIS A 108 16.11 13.33 -14.12
CA HIS A 108 15.46 13.71 -15.37
C HIS A 108 16.45 13.81 -16.55
N GLY A 109 17.55 13.07 -16.52
CA GLY A 109 18.56 13.01 -17.57
C GLY A 109 18.32 11.85 -18.56
N GLY A 110 19.40 11.28 -19.07
CA GLY A 110 19.32 10.11 -19.96
C GLY A 110 18.81 8.85 -19.24
N ASP A 111 17.94 8.11 -19.90
CA ASP A 111 17.29 6.90 -19.31
C ASP A 111 18.30 5.84 -18.88
N GLU A 112 19.37 5.63 -19.65
CA GLU A 112 20.43 4.65 -19.32
C GLU A 112 21.14 5.01 -18.02
N LEU A 113 21.57 6.27 -17.89
CA LEU A 113 22.23 6.79 -16.69
C LEU A 113 21.26 6.74 -15.49
N GLY A 114 20.01 7.20 -15.69
CA GLY A 114 19.00 7.21 -14.65
C GLY A 114 18.67 5.81 -14.11
N THR A 115 18.65 4.80 -14.97
CA THR A 115 18.44 3.40 -14.59
C THR A 115 19.63 2.85 -13.79
N ALA A 116 20.87 3.16 -14.23
CA ALA A 116 22.07 2.77 -13.51
C ALA A 116 22.14 3.43 -12.11
N LEU A 117 21.76 4.72 -12.01
CA LEU A 117 21.68 5.44 -10.74
C LEU A 117 20.61 4.87 -9.81
N MET A 118 19.43 4.50 -10.32
CA MET A 118 18.36 3.88 -9.53
C MET A 118 18.82 2.54 -8.95
N LYS A 119 19.48 1.69 -9.75
CA LYS A 119 20.09 0.46 -9.27
C LYS A 119 21.09 0.73 -8.15
N GLY A 120 22.01 1.69 -8.36
CA GLY A 120 22.98 2.11 -7.35
C GLY A 120 22.34 2.65 -6.07
N PHE A 121 21.26 3.41 -6.18
CA PHE A 121 20.49 3.91 -5.05
C PHE A 121 19.90 2.77 -4.21
N ILE A 122 19.21 1.80 -4.84
CA ILE A 122 18.60 0.66 -4.13
C ILE A 122 19.68 -0.19 -3.45
N TYR A 123 20.78 -0.46 -4.14
CA TYR A 123 21.92 -1.15 -3.55
C TYR A 123 22.50 -0.38 -2.36
N ALA A 124 22.79 0.91 -2.51
CA ALA A 124 23.31 1.72 -1.42
C ALA A 124 22.34 1.79 -0.23
N LEU A 125 21.01 1.80 -0.49
CA LEU A 125 19.99 1.77 0.53
C LEU A 125 20.05 0.46 1.35
N SER A 126 20.26 -0.69 0.69
CA SER A 126 20.37 -1.99 1.35
C SER A 126 21.62 -2.16 2.22
N GLN A 127 22.62 -1.28 2.04
CA GLN A 127 23.88 -1.28 2.81
C GLN A 127 23.91 -0.26 3.95
N GLN A 128 22.82 0.49 4.18
CA GLN A 128 22.78 1.47 5.28
C GLN A 128 22.64 0.76 6.64
N GLU A 129 23.23 1.33 7.68
CA GLU A 129 23.07 0.85 9.07
C GLU A 129 21.62 1.01 9.56
N THR A 130 20.94 2.07 9.09
CA THR A 130 19.53 2.32 9.39
C THR A 130 18.73 2.22 8.13
N LEU A 131 17.95 1.14 8.03
CA LEU A 131 17.07 0.90 6.88
C LEU A 131 15.78 1.70 6.99
N PRO A 132 15.14 2.04 5.86
CA PRO A 132 13.81 2.63 5.87
C PRO A 132 12.79 1.65 6.46
N THR A 133 11.67 2.17 6.93
CA THR A 133 10.55 1.36 7.39
C THR A 133 9.73 0.82 6.22
N THR A 134 9.56 1.63 5.17
CA THR A 134 8.73 1.28 4.02
C THR A 134 9.36 1.82 2.72
N ILE A 135 9.26 1.03 1.65
CA ILE A 135 9.55 1.46 0.27
C ILE A 135 8.26 1.37 -0.54
N LEU A 136 7.88 2.48 -1.18
CA LEU A 136 6.67 2.61 -1.98
C LEU A 136 7.02 2.69 -3.47
N PHE A 137 6.44 1.81 -4.28
CA PHE A 137 6.58 1.81 -5.72
C PHE A 137 5.26 2.18 -6.40
N TYR A 138 5.27 3.20 -7.25
CA TYR A 138 4.14 3.56 -8.11
C TYR A 138 4.59 4.14 -9.45
N ASN A 139 3.65 4.32 -10.40
CA ASN A 139 3.95 4.75 -11.77
C ASN A 139 5.09 3.90 -12.38
N GLY A 140 6.07 4.50 -13.05
CA GLY A 140 7.21 3.80 -13.64
C GLY A 140 8.05 2.99 -12.65
N GLY A 141 8.04 3.34 -11.35
CA GLY A 141 8.68 2.59 -10.28
C GLY A 141 8.13 1.17 -10.09
N ALA A 142 6.87 0.92 -10.46
CA ALA A 142 6.27 -0.41 -10.39
C ALA A 142 6.97 -1.47 -11.27
N ASN A 143 7.85 -1.05 -12.18
CA ASN A 143 8.68 -1.94 -12.99
C ASN A 143 9.93 -2.48 -12.25
N ILE A 144 10.19 -2.04 -11.03
CA ILE A 144 11.40 -2.41 -10.30
C ILE A 144 11.22 -3.66 -9.43
N PRO A 145 10.13 -3.83 -8.63
CA PRO A 145 9.95 -5.00 -7.77
C PRO A 145 9.39 -6.23 -8.49
N VAL A 146 9.71 -6.42 -9.78
CA VAL A 146 9.17 -7.48 -10.63
C VAL A 146 10.25 -8.44 -11.10
N GLU A 147 9.84 -9.60 -11.60
CA GLU A 147 10.71 -10.60 -12.20
C GLU A 147 11.61 -10.01 -13.29
N GLY A 148 12.88 -10.41 -13.29
CA GLY A 148 13.88 -9.93 -14.23
C GLY A 148 14.49 -8.55 -13.92
N SER A 149 14.06 -7.90 -12.84
CA SER A 149 14.66 -6.64 -12.40
C SER A 149 16.09 -6.84 -11.89
N VAL A 150 16.97 -5.93 -12.27
CA VAL A 150 18.38 -5.91 -11.81
C VAL A 150 18.54 -5.55 -10.34
N SER A 151 17.51 -5.03 -9.70
CA SER A 151 17.49 -4.64 -8.27
C SER A 151 16.74 -5.64 -7.39
N LEU A 152 16.27 -6.77 -7.96
CA LEU A 152 15.37 -7.68 -7.25
C LEU A 152 16.02 -8.29 -6.00
N GLU A 153 17.28 -8.70 -6.10
CA GLU A 153 17.99 -9.32 -4.98
C GLU A 153 18.24 -8.32 -3.84
N ASP A 154 18.56 -7.06 -4.15
CA ASP A 154 18.72 -6.01 -3.14
C ASP A 154 17.39 -5.72 -2.42
N LEU A 155 16.27 -5.73 -3.16
CA LEU A 155 14.94 -5.54 -2.59
C LEU A 155 14.53 -6.72 -1.70
N LYS A 156 14.77 -7.96 -2.11
CA LYS A 156 14.53 -9.14 -1.27
C LYS A 156 15.35 -9.13 0.01
N ASN A 157 16.60 -8.64 -0.07
CA ASN A 157 17.45 -8.48 1.09
C ASN A 157 16.89 -7.42 2.06
N LEU A 158 16.38 -6.30 1.54
CA LEU A 158 15.70 -5.28 2.35
C LEU A 158 14.43 -5.83 3.02
N GLU A 159 13.60 -6.56 2.28
CA GLU A 159 12.40 -7.22 2.80
C GLU A 159 12.74 -8.22 3.92
N ALA A 160 13.76 -9.07 3.71
CA ALA A 160 14.23 -10.03 4.71
C ALA A 160 14.72 -9.37 6.01
N GLN A 161 15.19 -8.12 5.92
CA GLN A 161 15.59 -7.30 7.07
C GLN A 161 14.42 -6.52 7.72
N GLY A 162 13.19 -6.77 7.27
CA GLY A 162 11.97 -6.19 7.84
C GLY A 162 11.54 -4.86 7.22
N VAL A 163 12.07 -4.48 6.07
CA VAL A 163 11.58 -3.32 5.31
C VAL A 163 10.28 -3.71 4.60
N GLU A 164 9.22 -2.95 4.83
CA GLU A 164 7.94 -3.15 4.14
C GLU A 164 8.06 -2.64 2.70
N ILE A 165 7.78 -3.49 1.71
CA ILE A 165 7.82 -3.13 0.29
C ILE A 165 6.41 -3.18 -0.29
N LEU A 166 5.93 -2.03 -0.79
CA LEU A 166 4.56 -1.89 -1.28
C LEU A 166 4.53 -1.34 -2.71
N THR A 167 3.80 -2.01 -3.60
CA THR A 167 3.66 -1.63 -5.00
C THR A 167 2.20 -1.32 -5.35
N CYS A 168 1.97 -0.20 -6.02
CA CYS A 168 0.63 0.24 -6.43
C CYS A 168 -0.01 -0.76 -7.41
N GLY A 169 -1.12 -1.39 -7.01
CA GLY A 169 -1.84 -2.35 -7.83
C GLY A 169 -2.38 -1.77 -9.15
N THR A 170 -2.85 -0.53 -9.15
CA THR A 170 -3.26 0.16 -10.38
C THR A 170 -2.10 0.28 -11.38
N CYS A 171 -0.87 0.55 -10.90
CA CYS A 171 0.30 0.65 -11.76
C CYS A 171 0.74 -0.73 -12.28
N LEU A 172 0.74 -1.76 -11.44
CA LEU A 172 1.01 -3.14 -11.86
C LEU A 172 0.03 -3.58 -12.95
N ASN A 173 -1.26 -3.30 -12.77
CA ASN A 173 -2.27 -3.65 -13.75
C ASN A 173 -2.07 -2.88 -15.07
N PHE A 174 -1.81 -1.57 -15.01
CA PHE A 174 -1.57 -0.73 -16.20
C PHE A 174 -0.40 -1.22 -17.04
N TYR A 175 0.69 -1.66 -16.40
CA TYR A 175 1.87 -2.16 -17.09
C TYR A 175 1.83 -3.67 -17.38
N GLY A 176 0.75 -4.40 -17.01
CA GLY A 176 0.65 -5.85 -17.19
C GLY A 176 1.66 -6.65 -16.34
N LEU A 177 1.95 -6.16 -15.12
CA LEU A 177 2.98 -6.67 -14.23
C LEU A 177 2.43 -7.38 -12.98
N THR A 178 1.11 -7.51 -12.83
CA THR A 178 0.48 -8.04 -11.63
C THR A 178 1.00 -9.42 -11.26
N GLU A 179 1.08 -10.33 -12.23
CA GLU A 179 1.58 -11.70 -12.03
C GLU A 179 3.12 -11.79 -11.95
N LYS A 180 3.82 -10.69 -12.21
CA LYS A 180 5.28 -10.62 -12.21
C LYS A 180 5.85 -9.97 -10.96
N LEU A 181 5.02 -9.51 -10.03
CA LEU A 181 5.51 -8.97 -8.77
C LEU A 181 6.29 -10.06 -8.03
N ALA A 182 7.56 -9.81 -7.73
CA ALA A 182 8.49 -10.81 -7.22
C ALA A 182 9.04 -10.49 -5.82
N VAL A 183 8.71 -9.30 -5.29
CA VAL A 183 9.06 -8.87 -3.94
C VAL A 183 8.05 -7.86 -3.44
N GLY A 184 7.74 -7.90 -2.15
CA GLY A 184 6.77 -7.03 -1.51
C GLY A 184 5.32 -7.38 -1.82
N GLU A 185 4.43 -6.46 -1.47
CA GLU A 185 3.00 -6.64 -1.58
C GLU A 185 2.36 -5.57 -2.49
N VAL A 186 1.21 -5.96 -3.08
CA VAL A 186 0.38 -5.02 -3.82
C VAL A 186 -0.37 -4.11 -2.85
N THR A 187 -0.37 -2.81 -3.11
CA THR A 187 -1.09 -1.82 -2.31
C THR A 187 -1.95 -0.88 -3.17
N ASN A 188 -2.62 0.03 -2.52
CA ASN A 188 -3.49 1.04 -3.15
C ASN A 188 -3.05 2.46 -2.81
N MET A 189 -3.63 3.46 -3.51
CA MET A 189 -3.26 4.86 -3.32
C MET A 189 -3.60 5.39 -1.93
N TYR A 190 -4.65 4.89 -1.29
CA TYR A 190 -4.99 5.29 0.09
C TYR A 190 -3.86 4.92 1.06
N THR A 191 -3.40 3.67 1.02
CA THR A 191 -2.29 3.20 1.87
C THR A 191 -0.98 3.93 1.53
N ILE A 192 -0.72 4.22 0.24
CA ILE A 192 0.46 5.02 -0.16
C ILE A 192 0.43 6.40 0.49
N VAL A 193 -0.72 7.08 0.44
CA VAL A 193 -0.89 8.40 1.07
C VAL A 193 -0.76 8.29 2.60
N GLU A 194 -1.37 7.30 3.22
CA GLU A 194 -1.27 7.05 4.67
C GLU A 194 0.19 6.88 5.11
N LYS A 195 0.97 6.04 4.40
CA LYS A 195 2.40 5.84 4.69
C LYS A 195 3.22 7.11 4.49
N MET A 196 2.94 7.88 3.45
CA MET A 196 3.65 9.14 3.16
C MET A 196 3.33 10.22 4.20
N THR A 197 2.05 10.38 4.59
CA THR A 197 1.66 11.42 5.56
C THR A 197 2.02 11.08 7.00
N GLY A 198 2.19 9.79 7.33
CA GLY A 198 2.66 9.32 8.62
C GLY A 198 4.18 9.17 8.73
N ALA A 199 4.95 9.57 7.71
CA ALA A 199 6.40 9.47 7.72
C ALA A 199 7.05 10.65 8.44
N ASP A 200 8.09 10.37 9.24
CA ASP A 200 8.98 11.40 9.80
C ASP A 200 9.93 11.98 8.72
N LEU A 201 10.27 11.15 7.73
CA LEU A 201 11.13 11.52 6.60
C LEU A 201 10.70 10.76 5.34
N ILE A 202 10.54 11.51 4.24
CA ILE A 202 10.33 10.93 2.90
C ILE A 202 11.59 11.14 2.07
N VAL A 203 12.11 10.05 1.51
CA VAL A 203 13.22 10.06 0.54
C VAL A 203 12.65 9.71 -0.83
N LYS A 204 12.87 10.58 -1.82
CA LYS A 204 12.39 10.38 -3.19
C LYS A 204 13.54 10.64 -4.17
N PRO A 205 14.16 9.60 -4.75
CA PRO A 205 15.25 9.72 -5.72
C PRO A 205 14.82 10.25 -7.10
#